data_c87e7109d2180d3fb21aca0f8d713ddf
#
_entry.id   c87e7109d2180d3fb21aca0f8d713ddf
#
_cell.length_a   1.000
_cell.length_b   1.000
_cell.length_c   1.000
_cell.angle_alpha   90.00
_cell.angle_beta   90.00
_cell.angle_gamma   90.00
#
_symmetry.space_group_name_H-M   'P 1'
#
loop_
_entity.id
_entity.type
_entity.pdbx_description
1 polymer ?
#
loop_
_entity_poly.entity_id
_entity_poly.type
_entity_poly.pdbx_seq_one_letter_code
_entity_poly.pdbx_strand_id
1 'polypeptide(L)'
;MLMISLVPSLISRTTLLFLLTATGAATAARPAADIILHNGNIITLNDAQPQASALAISGSRIVAIGDDTATNEWRGDHTRTIDLQGKTVIPGLTDTHIHAIRGGQTWTFETYWYDSPSLKDALDKLRADANRRPHDQWVAVVGSWIPAQFAENRAPTVAELSHALPDHPAYIQYLYDYALVNQRGIDVLGLNDTPPPDLAGIRVERDAKGSATGKLFGDIAAFNQLFASISSNADREGGLRQFFADMNARGVTGIIDPSAGPAAAYEPLFAMRNQGDLPLRVGYRIPVQPEAKGHEAQWFSNLMAFRPARADDGQLAFLGLGESLVAGMNDGVRMAPGFSSSEQDKTALRQVATFAAKRGIPLEIHAYTDDSADAI
;
A
#
# COMPACT_ATOMS: atom_id res chain seq x y z
N MET A 1 -26.09 45.44 -65.45
CA MET A 1 -26.34 44.92 -66.79
C MET A 1 -26.48 43.45 -66.73
N LEU A 2 -27.61 43.03 -66.48
CA LEU A 2 -28.62 42.20 -67.18
C LEU A 2 -28.00 41.22 -68.18
N MET A 3 -28.18 39.88 -67.93
CA MET A 3 -28.92 39.08 -68.90
C MET A 3 -29.29 37.72 -68.24
N ILE A 4 -30.58 37.50 -68.27
CA ILE A 4 -31.32 36.26 -67.98
C ILE A 4 -31.28 35.35 -69.21
N SER A 5 -31.07 34.09 -69.08
CA SER A 5 -31.50 33.11 -70.10
C SER A 5 -32.13 31.90 -69.46
N LEU A 6 -33.41 31.76 -69.68
CA LEU A 6 -34.27 30.58 -69.43
C LEU A 6 -34.15 29.62 -70.62
N VAL A 7 -34.04 28.33 -70.32
CA VAL A 7 -34.45 27.25 -71.25
C VAL A 7 -35.05 26.06 -70.44
N PRO A 8 -36.09 25.34 -70.92
CA PRO A 8 -37.06 24.65 -70.11
C PRO A 8 -36.87 23.15 -70.00
N SER A 9 -37.54 22.66 -68.94
CA SER A 9 -37.92 21.33 -68.57
C SER A 9 -38.01 20.20 -69.63
N LEU A 10 -37.44 19.05 -69.31
CA LEU A 10 -37.93 17.73 -69.72
C LEU A 10 -38.05 16.86 -68.50
N ILE A 11 -39.29 16.52 -68.12
CA ILE A 11 -39.62 15.60 -67.04
C ILE A 11 -39.48 14.19 -67.62
N SER A 12 -38.50 13.45 -67.14
CA SER A 12 -38.44 11.98 -67.30
C SER A 12 -38.81 11.32 -66.00
N ARG A 13 -39.98 10.66 -65.93
CA ARG A 13 -40.40 9.85 -64.80
C ARG A 13 -39.66 8.51 -64.87
N THR A 14 -38.55 8.40 -64.11
CA THR A 14 -37.94 7.10 -63.84
C THR A 14 -38.40 6.65 -62.47
N THR A 15 -39.24 5.62 -62.44
CA THR A 15 -39.71 4.98 -61.23
C THR A 15 -38.54 4.21 -60.61
N LEU A 16 -37.95 4.75 -59.52
CA LEU A 16 -36.89 4.11 -58.76
C LEU A 16 -37.54 3.13 -57.78
N LEU A 17 -37.42 1.85 -58.05
CA LEU A 17 -37.85 0.78 -57.19
C LEU A 17 -36.83 0.64 -56.04
N PHE A 18 -37.17 1.17 -54.85
CA PHE A 18 -36.36 0.95 -53.64
C PHE A 18 -36.55 -0.49 -53.19
N LEU A 19 -35.53 -1.34 -53.44
CA LEU A 19 -35.37 -2.60 -52.74
C LEU A 19 -34.92 -2.25 -51.28
N LEU A 20 -35.84 -2.32 -50.33
CA LEU A 20 -35.49 -2.37 -48.91
C LEU A 20 -34.78 -3.72 -48.64
N THR A 21 -33.46 -3.74 -48.72
CA THR A 21 -32.68 -4.80 -48.05
C THR A 21 -32.78 -4.52 -46.57
N ALA A 22 -33.58 -5.33 -45.86
CA ALA A 22 -33.53 -5.43 -44.41
C ALA A 22 -32.15 -5.99 -44.03
N THR A 23 -31.17 -5.12 -43.81
CA THR A 23 -29.95 -5.49 -43.09
C THR A 23 -30.41 -5.78 -41.66
N GLY A 24 -30.65 -7.06 -41.36
CA GLY A 24 -30.75 -7.51 -39.98
C GLY A 24 -29.49 -7.03 -39.25
N ALA A 25 -29.65 -6.09 -38.34
CA ALA A 25 -28.59 -5.78 -37.37
C ALA A 25 -28.30 -7.09 -36.63
N ALA A 26 -27.21 -7.76 -37.01
CA ALA A 26 -26.68 -8.82 -36.19
C ALA A 26 -26.37 -8.17 -34.84
N THR A 27 -27.20 -8.40 -33.85
CA THR A 27 -26.87 -8.10 -32.46
C THR A 27 -25.62 -8.88 -32.18
N ALA A 28 -24.51 -8.17 -32.07
CA ALA A 28 -23.25 -8.78 -31.62
C ALA A 28 -23.56 -9.55 -30.33
N ALA A 29 -23.36 -10.87 -30.39
CA ALA A 29 -23.58 -11.71 -29.22
C ALA A 29 -22.76 -11.13 -28.04
N ARG A 30 -23.42 -10.91 -26.93
CA ARG A 30 -22.69 -10.47 -25.70
C ARG A 30 -21.58 -11.47 -25.41
N PRO A 31 -20.40 -11.01 -25.09
CA PRO A 31 -19.34 -11.93 -24.67
C PRO A 31 -19.81 -12.69 -23.43
N ALA A 32 -19.65 -14.00 -23.44
CA ALA A 32 -20.00 -14.86 -22.31
C ALA A 32 -19.14 -14.50 -21.08
N ALA A 33 -19.68 -14.71 -19.89
CA ALA A 33 -18.94 -14.58 -18.65
C ALA A 33 -17.93 -15.73 -18.49
N ASP A 34 -16.81 -15.44 -17.84
CA ASP A 34 -15.82 -16.47 -17.49
C ASP A 34 -16.30 -17.30 -16.30
N ILE A 35 -16.95 -16.65 -15.32
CA ILE A 35 -17.43 -17.28 -14.10
C ILE A 35 -18.85 -16.81 -13.78
N ILE A 36 -19.72 -17.77 -13.40
CA ILE A 36 -21.01 -17.48 -12.78
C ILE A 36 -21.05 -18.15 -11.41
N LEU A 37 -21.29 -17.33 -10.37
CA LEU A 37 -21.63 -17.79 -9.03
C LEU A 37 -23.16 -17.83 -8.93
N HIS A 38 -23.75 -18.92 -8.41
CA HIS A 38 -25.19 -19.06 -8.26
C HIS A 38 -25.57 -19.76 -6.95
N ASN A 39 -26.89 -19.76 -6.64
CA ASN A 39 -27.41 -20.39 -5.42
C ASN A 39 -26.72 -19.90 -4.15
N GLY A 40 -26.49 -18.58 -3.99
CA GLY A 40 -25.83 -17.97 -2.86
C GLY A 40 -26.64 -16.87 -2.18
N ASN A 41 -26.07 -16.33 -1.11
CA ASN A 41 -26.50 -15.10 -0.47
C ASN A 41 -25.46 -14.01 -0.73
N ILE A 42 -25.66 -13.22 -1.79
CA ILE A 42 -24.68 -12.22 -2.24
C ILE A 42 -25.06 -10.86 -1.65
N ILE A 43 -24.22 -10.33 -0.78
CA ILE A 43 -24.36 -8.98 -0.20
C ILE A 43 -23.65 -8.00 -1.11
N THR A 44 -24.41 -7.12 -1.76
CA THR A 44 -23.88 -6.27 -2.85
C THR A 44 -23.29 -4.95 -2.36
N LEU A 45 -23.64 -4.50 -1.16
CA LEU A 45 -23.37 -3.14 -0.62
C LEU A 45 -23.95 -2.02 -1.51
N ASN A 46 -24.94 -2.35 -2.34
CA ASN A 46 -25.68 -1.39 -3.15
C ASN A 46 -27.10 -1.23 -2.57
N ASP A 47 -27.41 -0.05 -2.07
CA ASP A 47 -28.69 0.25 -1.41
C ASP A 47 -29.92 -0.02 -2.31
N ALA A 48 -29.77 0.16 -3.63
CA ALA A 48 -30.82 -0.12 -4.59
C ALA A 48 -31.09 -1.62 -4.79
N GLN A 49 -30.10 -2.48 -4.52
CA GLN A 49 -30.18 -3.93 -4.67
C GLN A 49 -29.25 -4.58 -3.62
N PRO A 50 -29.59 -4.59 -2.33
CA PRO A 50 -28.69 -4.98 -1.26
C PRO A 50 -28.32 -6.48 -1.27
N GLN A 51 -29.12 -7.31 -1.91
CA GLN A 51 -28.93 -8.77 -1.97
C GLN A 51 -29.16 -9.30 -3.40
N ALA A 52 -28.45 -10.38 -3.72
CA ALA A 52 -28.61 -11.15 -4.94
C ALA A 52 -28.36 -12.64 -4.65
N SER A 53 -28.76 -13.54 -5.55
CA SER A 53 -28.48 -14.97 -5.43
C SER A 53 -27.44 -15.46 -6.44
N ALA A 54 -27.16 -14.66 -7.47
CA ALA A 54 -26.19 -14.98 -8.51
C ALA A 54 -25.44 -13.75 -9.01
N LEU A 55 -24.24 -13.97 -9.53
CA LEU A 55 -23.46 -12.95 -10.24
C LEU A 55 -22.63 -13.58 -11.37
N ALA A 56 -22.35 -12.79 -12.40
CA ALA A 56 -21.51 -13.16 -13.54
C ALA A 56 -20.29 -12.25 -13.61
N ILE A 57 -19.12 -12.84 -13.87
CA ILE A 57 -17.82 -12.16 -13.96
C ILE A 57 -17.25 -12.41 -15.35
N SER A 58 -16.77 -11.34 -16.00
CA SER A 58 -15.99 -11.40 -17.23
C SER A 58 -14.70 -10.59 -17.04
N GLY A 59 -13.57 -11.25 -17.20
CA GLY A 59 -12.25 -10.69 -16.86
C GLY A 59 -12.20 -10.24 -15.40
N SER A 60 -11.94 -8.98 -15.19
CA SER A 60 -11.85 -8.37 -13.86
C SER A 60 -13.13 -7.66 -13.40
N ARG A 61 -14.27 -7.86 -14.09
CA ARG A 61 -15.50 -7.09 -13.84
C ARG A 61 -16.70 -7.98 -13.57
N ILE A 62 -17.55 -7.55 -12.63
CA ILE A 62 -18.89 -8.09 -12.47
C ILE A 62 -19.75 -7.52 -13.62
N VAL A 63 -20.29 -8.37 -14.48
CA VAL A 63 -21.07 -8.00 -15.67
C VAL A 63 -22.57 -8.17 -15.47
N ALA A 64 -22.97 -9.00 -14.52
CA ALA A 64 -24.36 -9.13 -14.07
C ALA A 64 -24.42 -9.49 -12.59
N ILE A 65 -25.47 -9.03 -11.93
CA ILE A 65 -25.78 -9.38 -10.54
C ILE A 65 -27.32 -9.43 -10.39
N GLY A 66 -27.81 -10.45 -9.71
CA GLY A 66 -29.23 -10.64 -9.52
C GLY A 66 -29.56 -12.07 -9.10
N ASP A 67 -30.48 -12.69 -9.85
CA ASP A 67 -30.85 -14.10 -9.73
C ASP A 67 -30.23 -14.94 -10.88
N ASP A 68 -30.57 -16.23 -10.90
CA ASP A 68 -30.12 -17.13 -11.96
C ASP A 68 -30.60 -16.69 -13.36
N THR A 69 -31.76 -16.03 -13.46
CA THR A 69 -32.30 -15.52 -14.74
C THR A 69 -31.37 -14.42 -15.27
N ALA A 70 -31.00 -13.47 -14.43
CA ALA A 70 -30.13 -12.34 -14.80
C ALA A 70 -28.72 -12.78 -15.24
N THR A 71 -28.23 -13.89 -14.70
CA THR A 71 -26.87 -14.39 -14.99
C THR A 71 -26.84 -15.42 -16.12
N ASN A 72 -27.95 -16.13 -16.39
CA ASN A 72 -28.01 -17.13 -17.47
C ASN A 72 -27.78 -16.55 -18.87
N GLU A 73 -28.12 -15.28 -19.10
CA GLU A 73 -27.88 -14.60 -20.37
C GLU A 73 -26.37 -14.43 -20.67
N TRP A 74 -25.53 -14.59 -19.66
CA TRP A 74 -24.07 -14.48 -19.75
C TRP A 74 -23.38 -15.84 -19.84
N ARG A 75 -24.14 -16.94 -19.84
CA ARG A 75 -23.60 -18.30 -19.90
C ARG A 75 -23.15 -18.64 -21.32
N GLY A 76 -21.93 -19.14 -21.45
CA GLY A 76 -21.41 -19.71 -22.71
C GLY A 76 -20.70 -21.04 -22.45
N ASP A 77 -20.22 -21.66 -23.51
CA ASP A 77 -19.62 -23.01 -23.49
C ASP A 77 -18.38 -23.12 -22.56
N HIS A 78 -17.69 -22.01 -22.36
CA HIS A 78 -16.48 -21.95 -21.50
C HIS A 78 -16.75 -21.33 -20.13
N THR A 79 -17.98 -20.94 -19.83
CA THR A 79 -18.34 -20.34 -18.55
C THR A 79 -18.23 -21.37 -17.43
N ARG A 80 -17.35 -21.11 -16.45
CA ARG A 80 -17.26 -21.89 -15.21
C ARG A 80 -18.40 -21.49 -14.28
N THR A 81 -19.20 -22.44 -13.86
CA THR A 81 -20.27 -22.21 -12.87
C THR A 81 -19.87 -22.77 -11.51
N ILE A 82 -20.16 -22.01 -10.46
CA ILE A 82 -19.86 -22.37 -9.06
C ILE A 82 -21.16 -22.29 -8.27
N ASP A 83 -21.63 -23.44 -7.78
CA ASP A 83 -22.74 -23.52 -6.84
C ASP A 83 -22.26 -23.11 -5.44
N LEU A 84 -22.80 -22.03 -4.93
CA LEU A 84 -22.46 -21.50 -3.61
C LEU A 84 -23.12 -22.27 -2.46
N GLN A 85 -24.12 -23.09 -2.75
CA GLN A 85 -24.82 -23.91 -1.74
C GLN A 85 -25.34 -23.07 -0.56
N GLY A 86 -25.89 -21.90 -0.85
CA GLY A 86 -26.40 -20.97 0.15
C GLY A 86 -25.32 -20.17 0.91
N LYS A 87 -24.04 -20.32 0.58
CA LYS A 87 -22.95 -19.55 1.23
C LYS A 87 -23.09 -18.06 0.93
N THR A 88 -22.66 -17.25 1.90
CA THR A 88 -22.63 -15.81 1.75
C THR A 88 -21.38 -15.37 0.99
N VAL A 89 -21.60 -14.49 0.01
CA VAL A 89 -20.53 -13.80 -0.74
C VAL A 89 -20.62 -12.33 -0.42
N ILE A 90 -19.48 -11.74 -0.10
CA ILE A 90 -19.29 -10.30 0.13
C ILE A 90 -18.22 -9.78 -0.83
N PRO A 91 -18.18 -8.48 -1.12
CA PRO A 91 -17.01 -7.87 -1.75
C PRO A 91 -15.74 -8.18 -0.96
N GLY A 92 -14.62 -8.36 -1.64
CA GLY A 92 -13.34 -8.56 -0.98
C GLY A 92 -12.98 -7.37 -0.09
N LEU A 93 -12.31 -7.63 1.03
CA LEU A 93 -11.89 -6.59 1.95
C LEU A 93 -10.83 -5.70 1.30
N THR A 94 -10.89 -4.41 1.60
CA THR A 94 -9.87 -3.45 1.18
C THR A 94 -9.28 -2.78 2.42
N ASP A 95 -7.96 -2.91 2.59
CA ASP A 95 -7.22 -2.09 3.56
C ASP A 95 -6.94 -0.73 2.93
N THR A 96 -7.53 0.31 3.50
CA THR A 96 -7.49 1.66 2.91
C THR A 96 -6.26 2.48 3.32
N HIS A 97 -5.41 1.96 4.21
CA HIS A 97 -4.20 2.65 4.66
C HIS A 97 -3.16 1.66 5.18
N ILE A 98 -2.27 1.19 4.33
CA ILE A 98 -1.21 0.26 4.70
C ILE A 98 0.07 0.53 3.91
N HIS A 99 1.20 0.71 4.61
CA HIS A 99 2.52 0.86 3.99
C HIS A 99 3.04 -0.49 3.46
N ALA A 100 2.38 -1.00 2.43
CA ALA A 100 2.55 -2.35 1.92
C ALA A 100 3.94 -2.60 1.34
N ILE A 101 4.51 -1.64 0.61
CA ILE A 101 5.85 -1.79 0.05
C ILE A 101 6.89 -1.85 1.16
N ARG A 102 6.85 -0.91 2.11
CA ARG A 102 7.83 -0.85 3.18
C ARG A 102 7.78 -2.09 4.09
N GLY A 103 6.56 -2.48 4.52
CA GLY A 103 6.38 -3.66 5.38
C GLY A 103 6.55 -4.97 4.63
N GLY A 104 6.05 -5.05 3.39
CA GLY A 104 6.09 -6.27 2.60
C GLY A 104 7.50 -6.68 2.19
N GLN A 105 8.38 -5.74 1.85
CA GLN A 105 9.75 -6.06 1.44
C GLN A 105 10.60 -6.72 2.53
N THR A 106 10.23 -6.60 3.78
CA THR A 106 10.93 -7.25 4.91
C THR A 106 10.06 -8.28 5.62
N TRP A 107 8.88 -8.60 5.07
CA TRP A 107 7.88 -9.46 5.68
C TRP A 107 8.42 -10.82 6.15
N THR A 108 9.23 -11.47 5.32
CA THR A 108 9.86 -12.76 5.64
C THR A 108 11.16 -12.63 6.46
N PHE A 109 11.68 -11.40 6.59
CA PHE A 109 12.87 -11.12 7.38
C PHE A 109 12.53 -10.83 8.85
N GLU A 110 11.35 -10.28 9.14
CA GLU A 110 10.94 -9.87 10.47
C GLU A 110 10.30 -11.01 11.27
N THR A 111 10.43 -10.95 12.59
CA THR A 111 9.65 -11.74 13.54
C THR A 111 8.51 -10.89 14.08
N TYR A 112 7.30 -11.46 14.17
CA TYR A 112 6.09 -10.74 14.58
C TYR A 112 5.61 -11.17 15.95
N TRP A 113 5.28 -10.19 16.81
CA TRP A 113 4.84 -10.40 18.20
C TRP A 113 3.36 -10.11 18.45
N TYR A 114 2.59 -9.78 17.41
CA TYR A 114 1.18 -9.35 17.55
C TYR A 114 0.26 -10.36 18.28
N ASP A 115 0.65 -11.63 18.35
CA ASP A 115 -0.08 -12.70 19.04
C ASP A 115 0.70 -13.27 20.25
N SER A 116 1.65 -12.52 20.81
CA SER A 116 2.45 -12.93 21.96
C SER A 116 1.90 -12.30 23.24
N PRO A 117 1.22 -13.05 24.11
CA PRO A 117 0.62 -12.50 25.32
C PRO A 117 1.61 -12.32 26.48
N SER A 118 2.84 -12.79 26.35
CA SER A 118 3.89 -12.63 27.36
C SER A 118 5.26 -12.39 26.73
N LEU A 119 6.20 -11.85 27.52
CA LEU A 119 7.61 -11.74 27.10
C LEU A 119 8.23 -13.10 26.84
N LYS A 120 7.82 -14.13 27.60
CA LYS A 120 8.26 -15.50 27.35
C LYS A 120 7.90 -15.95 25.93
N ASP A 121 6.65 -15.78 25.51
CA ASP A 121 6.19 -16.17 24.18
C ASP A 121 6.92 -15.37 23.08
N ALA A 122 7.11 -14.09 23.29
CA ALA A 122 7.83 -13.21 22.38
C ALA A 122 9.31 -13.66 22.20
N LEU A 123 10.00 -13.95 23.30
CA LEU A 123 11.39 -14.42 23.27
C LEU A 123 11.51 -15.83 22.69
N ASP A 124 10.54 -16.70 22.90
CA ASP A 124 10.51 -18.05 22.30
C ASP A 124 10.36 -17.97 20.79
N LYS A 125 9.57 -17.02 20.26
CA LYS A 125 9.49 -16.74 18.81
C LYS A 125 10.82 -16.27 18.24
N LEU A 126 11.56 -15.40 18.95
CA LEU A 126 12.89 -15.00 18.50
C LEU A 126 13.85 -16.19 18.42
N ARG A 127 13.85 -17.08 19.42
CA ARG A 127 14.67 -18.32 19.42
C ARG A 127 14.30 -19.23 18.26
N ALA A 128 13.00 -19.42 18.03
CA ALA A 128 12.51 -20.26 16.94
C ALA A 128 12.91 -19.70 15.56
N ASP A 129 12.91 -18.38 15.41
CA ASP A 129 13.33 -17.71 14.19
C ASP A 129 14.85 -17.77 14.01
N ALA A 130 15.63 -17.50 15.05
CA ALA A 130 17.09 -17.61 15.04
C ALA A 130 17.56 -18.99 14.63
N ASN A 131 16.91 -20.06 15.13
CA ASN A 131 17.24 -21.44 14.78
C ASN A 131 17.07 -21.79 13.29
N ARG A 132 16.35 -20.96 12.53
CA ARG A 132 16.15 -21.12 11.07
C ARG A 132 17.12 -20.27 10.24
N ARG A 133 17.90 -19.42 10.89
CA ARG A 133 18.82 -18.49 10.24
C ARG A 133 20.26 -18.97 10.34
N PRO A 134 21.11 -18.65 9.37
CA PRO A 134 22.55 -18.76 9.54
C PRO A 134 23.02 -18.00 10.79
N HIS A 135 24.04 -18.52 11.46
CA HIS A 135 24.66 -17.81 12.58
C HIS A 135 25.07 -16.39 12.17
N ASP A 136 25.06 -15.48 13.11
CA ASP A 136 25.40 -14.07 12.93
C ASP A 136 24.40 -13.24 12.06
N GLN A 137 23.33 -13.82 11.57
CA GLN A 137 22.27 -13.04 10.94
C GLN A 137 21.39 -12.34 11.99
N TRP A 138 20.97 -11.13 11.65
CA TRP A 138 20.05 -10.36 12.48
C TRP A 138 18.69 -11.04 12.62
N VAL A 139 18.16 -10.99 13.84
CA VAL A 139 16.76 -11.28 14.16
C VAL A 139 16.09 -9.97 14.53
N ALA A 140 15.05 -9.58 13.82
CA ALA A 140 14.46 -8.26 13.96
C ALA A 140 12.97 -8.29 14.22
N VAL A 141 12.51 -7.41 15.10
CA VAL A 141 11.10 -7.07 15.31
C VAL A 141 10.94 -5.57 15.11
N VAL A 142 10.18 -5.18 14.09
CA VAL A 142 9.97 -3.77 13.76
C VAL A 142 8.48 -3.44 13.89
N GLY A 143 8.05 -3.04 15.09
CA GLY A 143 6.64 -2.92 15.42
C GLY A 143 5.99 -4.27 15.77
N SER A 144 4.69 -4.41 15.52
CA SER A 144 3.87 -5.58 15.86
C SER A 144 3.72 -5.88 17.36
N TRP A 145 4.08 -4.96 18.23
CA TRP A 145 4.02 -5.13 19.68
C TRP A 145 3.90 -3.79 20.43
N ILE A 146 3.34 -3.88 21.64
CA ILE A 146 3.35 -2.81 22.63
C ILE A 146 3.62 -3.42 24.01
N PRO A 147 4.25 -2.68 24.96
CA PRO A 147 4.51 -3.20 26.32
C PRO A 147 3.27 -3.72 27.03
N ALA A 148 2.12 -3.06 26.83
CA ALA A 148 0.87 -3.41 27.50
C ALA A 148 0.23 -4.73 27.01
N GLN A 149 0.66 -5.29 25.88
CA GLN A 149 0.15 -6.60 25.42
C GLN A 149 0.72 -7.78 26.23
N PHE A 150 1.90 -7.60 26.84
CA PHE A 150 2.56 -8.63 27.61
C PHE A 150 2.02 -8.69 29.05
N ALA A 151 1.89 -9.88 29.59
CA ALA A 151 1.49 -10.09 30.99
C ALA A 151 2.39 -9.33 31.96
N GLU A 152 3.67 -9.15 31.59
CA GLU A 152 4.65 -8.39 32.38
C GLU A 152 4.48 -6.87 32.27
N ASN A 153 3.64 -6.39 31.35
CA ASN A 153 3.34 -4.97 31.08
C ASN A 153 4.61 -4.09 30.92
N ARG A 154 5.61 -4.60 30.23
CA ARG A 154 6.88 -3.92 29.97
C ARG A 154 7.53 -4.42 28.69
N ALA A 155 8.50 -3.67 28.19
CA ALA A 155 9.40 -4.13 27.14
C ALA A 155 10.39 -5.20 27.66
N PRO A 156 10.98 -6.01 26.77
CA PRO A 156 12.10 -6.87 27.14
C PRO A 156 13.31 -6.03 27.53
N THR A 157 14.17 -6.57 28.37
CA THR A 157 15.46 -6.00 28.68
C THR A 157 16.53 -6.49 27.69
N VAL A 158 17.61 -5.73 27.54
CA VAL A 158 18.76 -6.13 26.72
C VAL A 158 19.38 -7.45 27.23
N ALA A 159 19.38 -7.68 28.55
CA ALA A 159 19.84 -8.93 29.14
C ALA A 159 18.96 -10.12 28.74
N GLU A 160 17.62 -9.97 28.75
CA GLU A 160 16.70 -11.01 28.31
C GLU A 160 16.88 -11.32 26.81
N LEU A 161 17.05 -10.30 25.98
CA LEU A 161 17.35 -10.46 24.55
C LEU A 161 18.68 -11.17 24.31
N SER A 162 19.74 -10.80 25.08
CA SER A 162 21.06 -11.43 24.99
C SER A 162 21.04 -12.89 25.44
N HIS A 163 20.26 -13.20 26.49
CA HIS A 163 20.06 -14.57 26.93
C HIS A 163 19.25 -15.39 25.91
N ALA A 164 18.25 -14.77 25.27
CA ALA A 164 17.44 -15.45 24.26
C ALA A 164 18.22 -15.74 22.97
N LEU A 165 19.10 -14.84 22.58
CA LEU A 165 19.83 -14.84 21.31
C LEU A 165 21.34 -14.58 21.56
N PRO A 166 22.08 -15.56 22.13
CA PRO A 166 23.51 -15.36 22.42
C PRO A 166 24.37 -15.27 21.14
N ASP A 167 23.98 -15.98 20.07
CA ASP A 167 24.77 -16.12 18.84
C ASP A 167 24.26 -15.24 17.68
N HIS A 168 23.10 -14.58 17.86
CA HIS A 168 22.48 -13.74 16.83
C HIS A 168 22.35 -12.30 17.31
N PRO A 169 22.68 -11.30 16.49
CA PRO A 169 22.34 -9.93 16.80
C PRO A 169 20.81 -9.74 16.71
N ALA A 170 20.24 -9.08 17.71
CA ALA A 170 18.82 -8.76 17.79
C ALA A 170 18.58 -7.28 17.66
N TYR A 171 17.52 -6.90 16.93
CA TYR A 171 17.02 -5.55 16.78
C TYR A 171 15.51 -5.52 17.07
N ILE A 172 15.11 -4.85 18.15
CA ILE A 172 13.71 -4.79 18.59
C ILE A 172 13.28 -3.33 18.64
N GLN A 173 12.52 -2.90 17.66
CA GLN A 173 12.05 -1.51 17.56
C GLN A 173 10.66 -1.35 18.15
N TYR A 174 10.48 -0.35 19.01
CA TYR A 174 9.19 0.09 19.52
C TYR A 174 8.78 1.39 18.83
N LEU A 175 7.91 1.30 17.85
CA LEU A 175 7.52 2.41 16.99
C LEU A 175 8.76 3.18 16.49
N TYR A 176 8.76 4.51 16.61
CA TYR A 176 9.93 5.37 16.40
C TYR A 176 10.39 6.04 17.70
N ASP A 177 10.04 5.44 18.85
CA ASP A 177 10.43 5.95 20.16
C ASP A 177 11.83 5.50 20.55
N TYR A 178 12.09 4.20 20.45
CA TYR A 178 13.41 3.61 20.65
C TYR A 178 13.53 2.24 19.96
N ALA A 179 14.78 1.79 19.83
CA ALA A 179 15.08 0.39 19.53
C ALA A 179 16.01 -0.20 20.60
N LEU A 180 15.94 -1.52 20.78
CA LEU A 180 16.83 -2.29 21.61
C LEU A 180 17.68 -3.20 20.74
N VAL A 181 18.96 -3.29 21.03
CA VAL A 181 19.86 -4.32 20.49
C VAL A 181 20.45 -5.12 21.64
N ASN A 182 20.58 -6.45 21.44
CA ASN A 182 21.20 -7.31 22.42
C ASN A 182 22.73 -7.13 22.45
N GLN A 183 23.45 -7.83 23.32
CA GLN A 183 24.92 -7.73 23.40
C GLN A 183 25.58 -8.01 22.05
N ARG A 184 25.14 -9.07 21.33
CA ARG A 184 25.67 -9.38 20.01
C ARG A 184 25.44 -8.25 19.00
N GLY A 185 24.28 -7.57 19.06
CA GLY A 185 23.99 -6.38 18.26
C GLY A 185 24.87 -5.19 18.60
N ILE A 186 25.17 -4.96 19.89
CA ILE A 186 26.15 -3.95 20.34
C ILE A 186 27.50 -4.20 19.70
N ASP A 187 27.96 -5.46 19.71
CA ASP A 187 29.27 -5.86 19.18
C ASP A 187 29.32 -5.72 17.65
N VAL A 188 28.29 -6.19 16.95
CA VAL A 188 28.20 -6.11 15.47
C VAL A 188 28.15 -4.68 14.98
N LEU A 189 27.43 -3.80 15.70
CA LEU A 189 27.35 -2.38 15.36
C LEU A 189 28.57 -1.58 15.85
N GLY A 190 29.51 -2.19 16.57
CA GLY A 190 30.70 -1.52 17.08
C GLY A 190 30.38 -0.39 18.07
N LEU A 191 29.29 -0.47 18.84
CA LEU A 191 28.81 0.65 19.64
C LEU A 191 29.76 1.07 20.77
N ASN A 192 30.71 0.21 21.15
CA ASN A 192 31.73 0.47 22.12
C ASN A 192 33.14 0.74 21.51
N ASP A 193 33.22 0.79 20.17
CA ASP A 193 34.50 1.08 19.49
C ASP A 193 34.97 2.51 19.75
N THR A 194 36.24 2.74 19.52
CA THR A 194 36.87 4.05 19.67
C THR A 194 37.66 4.41 18.41
N PRO A 195 37.20 5.40 17.62
CA PRO A 195 35.98 6.19 17.80
C PRO A 195 34.70 5.36 17.56
N PRO A 196 33.55 5.72 18.16
CA PRO A 196 32.30 5.05 17.89
C PRO A 196 31.86 5.29 16.45
N PRO A 197 31.14 4.34 15.83
CA PRO A 197 30.64 4.51 14.47
C PRO A 197 29.60 5.64 14.39
N ASP A 198 29.58 6.32 13.25
CA ASP A 198 28.49 7.25 12.92
C ASP A 198 27.29 6.43 12.42
N LEU A 199 26.23 6.39 13.21
CA LEU A 199 24.98 5.73 12.87
C LEU A 199 23.93 6.71 12.31
N ALA A 200 24.36 7.77 11.64
CA ALA A 200 23.49 8.66 10.87
C ALA A 200 22.21 9.08 11.62
N GLY A 201 22.35 9.84 12.71
CA GLY A 201 21.24 10.37 13.50
C GLY A 201 20.74 9.44 14.63
N ILE A 202 21.30 8.27 14.79
CA ILE A 202 21.04 7.40 15.95
C ILE A 202 21.89 7.85 17.14
N ARG A 203 21.23 8.12 18.26
CA ARG A 203 21.87 8.37 19.55
C ARG A 203 21.88 7.07 20.37
N VAL A 204 23.07 6.63 20.76
CA VAL A 204 23.28 5.44 21.61
C VAL A 204 23.19 5.85 23.07
N GLU A 205 22.33 5.18 23.85
CA GLU A 205 22.32 5.32 25.30
C GLU A 205 23.57 4.68 25.91
N ARG A 206 24.17 5.37 26.89
CA ARG A 206 25.38 4.89 27.58
C ARG A 206 25.18 4.88 29.10
N ASP A 207 25.79 3.90 29.74
CA ASP A 207 25.83 3.81 31.20
C ASP A 207 26.84 4.82 31.84
N ALA A 208 26.92 4.80 33.14
CA ALA A 208 27.83 5.69 33.88
C ALA A 208 29.32 5.44 33.58
N LYS A 209 29.69 4.31 32.99
CA LYS A 209 31.04 3.95 32.56
C LYS A 209 31.33 4.29 31.10
N GLY A 210 30.33 4.81 30.39
CA GLY A 210 30.41 5.15 28.99
C GLY A 210 30.11 3.98 28.02
N SER A 211 29.76 2.80 28.54
CA SER A 211 29.41 1.62 27.71
C SER A 211 28.01 1.74 27.14
N ALA A 212 27.82 1.25 25.92
CA ALA A 212 26.49 1.20 25.28
C ALA A 212 25.55 0.28 26.05
N THR A 213 24.34 0.77 26.38
CA THR A 213 23.32 -0.02 27.08
C THR A 213 22.54 -0.94 26.15
N GLY A 214 22.66 -0.75 24.83
CA GLY A 214 21.87 -1.42 23.81
C GLY A 214 20.56 -0.70 23.48
N LYS A 215 20.26 0.43 24.12
CA LYS A 215 19.11 1.25 23.76
C LYS A 215 19.49 2.38 22.81
N LEU A 216 18.73 2.50 21.73
CA LEU A 216 18.97 3.42 20.62
C LEU A 216 17.80 4.37 20.49
N PHE A 217 18.07 5.65 20.19
CA PHE A 217 17.08 6.67 19.93
C PHE A 217 17.39 7.35 18.60
N GLY A 218 16.35 7.72 17.87
CA GLY A 218 16.50 8.40 16.59
C GLY A 218 15.15 8.93 16.10
N ASP A 219 15.17 9.63 14.99
CA ASP A 219 13.96 9.95 14.25
C ASP A 219 13.60 8.83 13.26
N ILE A 220 12.50 9.03 12.53
CA ILE A 220 11.99 8.06 11.55
C ILE A 220 13.04 7.76 10.46
N ALA A 221 13.74 8.78 9.98
CA ALA A 221 14.73 8.62 8.91
C ALA A 221 15.95 7.80 9.40
N ALA A 222 16.44 8.11 10.60
CA ALA A 222 17.55 7.40 11.22
C ALA A 222 17.22 5.91 11.47
N PHE A 223 16.04 5.60 12.02
CA PHE A 223 15.62 4.21 12.20
C PHE A 223 15.42 3.46 10.89
N ASN A 224 14.83 4.09 9.89
CA ASN A 224 14.67 3.49 8.57
C ASN A 224 16.03 3.19 7.92
N GLN A 225 17.02 4.09 8.04
CA GLN A 225 18.36 3.88 7.50
C GLN A 225 19.11 2.76 8.24
N LEU A 226 19.04 2.73 9.58
CA LEU A 226 19.63 1.66 10.37
C LEU A 226 18.98 0.31 10.03
N PHE A 227 17.67 0.25 9.97
CA PHE A 227 16.96 -0.99 9.63
C PHE A 227 17.23 -1.46 8.19
N ALA A 228 17.37 -0.55 7.24
CA ALA A 228 17.77 -0.89 5.88
C ALA A 228 19.15 -1.57 5.82
N SER A 229 20.10 -1.13 6.66
CA SER A 229 21.41 -1.78 6.82
C SER A 229 21.28 -3.17 7.47
N ILE A 230 20.51 -3.29 8.55
CA ILE A 230 20.26 -4.54 9.26
C ILE A 230 19.58 -5.58 8.35
N SER A 231 18.64 -5.15 7.53
CA SER A 231 17.87 -5.99 6.60
C SER A 231 18.46 -6.04 5.18
N SER A 232 19.75 -5.74 5.01
CA SER A 232 20.38 -5.66 3.68
C SER A 232 20.34 -6.98 2.89
N ASN A 233 20.28 -8.11 3.59
CA ASN A 233 20.16 -9.45 3.02
C ASN A 233 18.72 -9.97 2.94
N ALA A 234 17.70 -9.16 3.20
CA ALA A 234 16.30 -9.57 3.08
C ALA A 234 15.94 -9.89 1.62
N ASP A 235 15.20 -10.97 1.42
CA ASP A 235 14.54 -11.27 0.13
C ASP A 235 13.34 -10.34 -0.03
N ARG A 236 13.56 -9.17 -0.62
CA ARG A 236 12.54 -8.11 -0.73
C ARG A 236 11.39 -8.48 -1.66
N GLU A 237 11.67 -9.18 -2.73
CA GLU A 237 10.64 -9.63 -3.67
C GLU A 237 9.84 -10.78 -3.08
N GLY A 238 10.48 -11.80 -2.56
CA GLY A 238 9.82 -12.92 -1.88
C GLY A 238 9.02 -12.47 -0.67
N GLY A 239 9.56 -11.51 0.11
CA GLY A 239 8.86 -10.90 1.24
C GLY A 239 7.55 -10.22 0.82
N LEU A 240 7.59 -9.39 -0.22
CA LEU A 240 6.41 -8.70 -0.74
C LEU A 240 5.37 -9.68 -1.30
N ARG A 241 5.79 -10.72 -2.03
CA ARG A 241 4.91 -11.78 -2.53
C ARG A 241 4.23 -12.53 -1.40
N GLN A 242 4.98 -12.90 -0.36
CA GLN A 242 4.43 -13.58 0.81
C GLN A 242 3.45 -12.68 1.57
N PHE A 243 3.79 -11.41 1.75
CA PHE A 243 2.90 -10.43 2.37
C PHE A 243 1.53 -10.36 1.66
N PHE A 244 1.53 -10.26 0.34
CA PHE A 244 0.28 -10.24 -0.42
C PHE A 244 -0.49 -11.57 -0.35
N ALA A 245 0.22 -12.71 -0.34
CA ALA A 245 -0.41 -14.02 -0.16
C ALA A 245 -1.09 -14.12 1.22
N ASP A 246 -0.45 -13.63 2.27
CA ASP A 246 -1.00 -13.62 3.63
C ASP A 246 -2.21 -12.67 3.75
N MET A 247 -2.19 -11.54 3.05
CA MET A 247 -3.35 -10.65 2.94
C MET A 247 -4.53 -11.33 2.23
N ASN A 248 -4.28 -11.97 1.09
CA ASN A 248 -5.31 -12.72 0.37
C ASN A 248 -5.91 -13.86 1.20
N ALA A 249 -5.08 -14.58 1.96
CA ALA A 249 -5.54 -15.66 2.84
C ALA A 249 -6.52 -15.17 3.92
N ARG A 250 -6.50 -13.88 4.24
CA ARG A 250 -7.42 -13.20 5.18
C ARG A 250 -8.61 -12.52 4.50
N GLY A 251 -8.76 -12.68 3.17
CA GLY A 251 -9.85 -12.09 2.41
C GLY A 251 -9.62 -10.64 1.96
N VAL A 252 -8.43 -10.09 2.17
CA VAL A 252 -8.06 -8.77 1.62
C VAL A 252 -7.76 -8.93 0.14
N THR A 253 -8.48 -8.20 -0.70
CA THR A 253 -8.37 -8.23 -2.17
C THR A 253 -7.94 -6.89 -2.77
N GLY A 254 -7.89 -5.86 -1.95
CA GLY A 254 -7.43 -4.53 -2.31
C GLY A 254 -6.70 -3.86 -1.17
N ILE A 255 -5.74 -3.00 -1.51
CA ILE A 255 -5.02 -2.17 -0.55
C ILE A 255 -4.82 -0.77 -1.10
N ILE A 256 -4.63 0.20 -0.21
CA ILE A 256 -4.15 1.54 -0.54
C ILE A 256 -2.85 1.77 0.22
N ASP A 257 -1.75 1.92 -0.52
CA ASP A 257 -0.46 2.34 0.03
C ASP A 257 -0.38 3.87 0.01
N PRO A 258 -0.39 4.52 1.18
CA PRO A 258 -0.43 5.98 1.27
C PRO A 258 0.88 6.65 0.89
N SER A 259 2.01 5.93 1.02
CA SER A 259 3.34 6.44 0.69
C SER A 259 4.43 5.38 0.89
N ALA A 260 5.01 4.90 -0.19
CA ALA A 260 6.20 4.03 -0.12
C ALA A 260 7.52 4.81 -0.30
N GLY A 261 7.45 6.10 -0.67
CA GLY A 261 8.60 6.91 -1.04
C GLY A 261 8.47 7.48 -2.46
N PRO A 262 9.55 7.80 -3.15
CA PRO A 262 9.50 8.28 -4.53
C PRO A 262 8.83 7.26 -5.46
N ALA A 263 8.41 7.69 -6.64
CA ALA A 263 7.69 6.84 -7.60
C ALA A 263 8.40 5.51 -7.90
N ALA A 264 9.72 5.50 -7.90
CA ALA A 264 10.53 4.28 -8.08
C ALA A 264 10.32 3.22 -6.99
N ALA A 265 9.88 3.59 -5.80
CA ALA A 265 9.58 2.64 -4.73
C ALA A 265 8.47 1.65 -5.12
N TYR A 266 7.62 2.02 -6.08
CA TYR A 266 6.53 1.19 -6.58
C TYR A 266 6.91 0.29 -7.77
N GLU A 267 8.15 0.35 -8.27
CA GLU A 267 8.61 -0.51 -9.38
C GLU A 267 8.32 -2.00 -9.17
N PRO A 268 8.48 -2.58 -7.97
CA PRO A 268 8.14 -3.99 -7.74
C PRO A 268 6.67 -4.32 -8.05
N LEU A 269 5.72 -3.41 -7.76
CA LEU A 269 4.31 -3.62 -8.10
C LEU A 269 4.05 -3.61 -9.60
N PHE A 270 4.72 -2.70 -10.32
CA PHE A 270 4.63 -2.66 -11.78
C PHE A 270 5.22 -3.92 -12.40
N ALA A 271 6.35 -4.41 -11.88
CA ALA A 271 6.97 -5.66 -12.32
C ALA A 271 6.02 -6.86 -12.09
N MET A 272 5.48 -7.02 -10.89
CA MET A 272 4.53 -8.08 -10.55
C MET A 272 3.27 -8.02 -11.43
N ARG A 273 2.70 -6.83 -11.65
CA ARG A 273 1.56 -6.65 -12.53
C ARG A 273 1.86 -7.08 -13.96
N ASN A 274 3.01 -6.64 -14.51
CA ASN A 274 3.40 -6.96 -15.88
C ASN A 274 3.66 -8.46 -16.09
N GLN A 275 4.02 -9.17 -15.03
CA GLN A 275 4.18 -10.62 -15.00
C GLN A 275 2.86 -11.37 -14.80
N GLY A 276 1.77 -10.65 -14.45
CA GLY A 276 0.49 -11.25 -14.09
C GLY A 276 0.43 -11.82 -12.67
N ASP A 277 1.38 -11.45 -11.82
CA ASP A 277 1.58 -12.01 -10.49
C ASP A 277 1.12 -11.10 -9.35
N LEU A 278 0.56 -9.91 -9.65
CA LEU A 278 0.02 -9.02 -8.63
C LEU A 278 -1.34 -9.54 -8.16
N PRO A 279 -1.45 -10.11 -6.94
CA PRO A 279 -2.65 -10.83 -6.52
C PRO A 279 -3.74 -9.93 -5.92
N LEU A 280 -3.45 -8.64 -5.72
CA LEU A 280 -4.33 -7.64 -5.12
C LEU A 280 -4.55 -6.48 -6.07
N ARG A 281 -5.65 -5.76 -5.86
CA ARG A 281 -5.80 -4.40 -6.40
C ARG A 281 -5.03 -3.44 -5.52
N VAL A 282 -4.19 -2.61 -6.10
CA VAL A 282 -3.35 -1.68 -5.35
C VAL A 282 -3.62 -0.26 -5.80
N GLY A 283 -4.14 0.54 -4.89
CA GLY A 283 -4.10 2.00 -4.98
C GLY A 283 -2.81 2.51 -4.36
N TYR A 284 -2.13 3.46 -5.00
CA TYR A 284 -0.91 4.03 -4.42
C TYR A 284 -0.91 5.55 -4.51
N ARG A 285 -0.22 6.17 -3.54
CA ARG A 285 0.03 7.61 -3.51
C ARG A 285 1.52 7.89 -3.53
N ILE A 286 1.88 9.08 -3.95
CA ILE A 286 3.27 9.53 -3.98
C ILE A 286 3.42 10.69 -3.01
N PRO A 287 4.38 10.60 -2.08
CA PRO A 287 4.64 11.68 -1.15
C PRO A 287 5.18 12.90 -1.89
N VAL A 288 4.83 14.05 -1.35
CA VAL A 288 5.38 15.33 -1.74
C VAL A 288 6.33 15.73 -0.63
N GLN A 289 7.59 15.33 -0.75
CA GLN A 289 8.60 15.84 0.15
C GLN A 289 9.60 16.65 -0.66
N PRO A 290 9.68 17.96 -0.47
CA PRO A 290 10.89 18.69 -0.81
C PRO A 290 11.97 18.12 0.13
N GLU A 291 12.87 17.30 -0.40
CA GLU A 291 13.94 16.65 0.37
C GLU A 291 14.88 17.63 1.06
N ALA A 292 14.82 18.91 0.72
CA ALA A 292 15.53 19.98 1.40
C ALA A 292 14.82 21.32 1.23
N LYS A 293 14.83 22.14 2.25
CA LYS A 293 14.43 23.55 2.15
C LYS A 293 15.19 24.24 1.00
N GLY A 294 14.46 24.89 0.10
CA GLY A 294 15.02 25.58 -1.07
C GLY A 294 14.99 24.77 -2.37
N HIS A 295 14.54 23.52 -2.37
CA HIS A 295 14.39 22.69 -3.58
C HIS A 295 12.94 22.55 -4.06
N GLU A 296 12.01 23.33 -3.51
CA GLU A 296 10.58 23.27 -3.82
C GLU A 296 10.30 23.48 -5.30
N ALA A 297 11.03 24.40 -5.96
CA ALA A 297 10.86 24.67 -7.40
C ALA A 297 11.25 23.44 -8.25
N GLN A 298 12.35 22.76 -7.92
CA GLN A 298 12.77 21.55 -8.62
C GLN A 298 11.78 20.42 -8.38
N TRP A 299 11.33 20.27 -7.16
CA TRP A 299 10.32 19.28 -6.82
C TRP A 299 9.02 19.50 -7.60
N PHE A 300 8.50 20.73 -7.66
CA PHE A 300 7.33 21.06 -8.47
C PHE A 300 7.56 20.78 -9.96
N SER A 301 8.77 21.04 -10.46
CA SER A 301 9.12 20.73 -11.85
C SER A 301 9.06 19.22 -12.11
N ASN A 302 9.61 18.42 -11.20
CA ASN A 302 9.56 16.95 -11.28
C ASN A 302 8.11 16.43 -11.21
N LEU A 303 7.31 16.97 -10.30
CA LEU A 303 5.90 16.65 -10.20
C LEU A 303 5.11 17.02 -11.46
N MET A 304 5.44 18.17 -12.08
CA MET A 304 4.85 18.60 -13.35
C MET A 304 5.16 17.64 -14.49
N ALA A 305 6.35 17.06 -14.50
CA ALA A 305 6.78 16.09 -15.50
C ALA A 305 6.24 14.67 -15.19
N PHE A 306 5.85 14.41 -13.95
CA PHE A 306 5.36 13.11 -13.55
C PHE A 306 4.08 12.72 -14.29
N ARG A 307 4.08 11.52 -14.84
CA ARG A 307 2.91 10.90 -15.47
C ARG A 307 2.69 9.56 -14.78
N PRO A 308 1.65 9.46 -13.92
CA PRO A 308 1.36 8.19 -13.27
C PRO A 308 1.05 7.13 -14.33
N ALA A 309 1.65 5.98 -14.20
CA ALA A 309 1.26 4.84 -15.02
C ALA A 309 -0.17 4.47 -14.65
N ARG A 310 -1.06 4.47 -15.63
CA ARG A 310 -2.44 3.99 -15.47
C ARG A 310 -2.50 2.59 -16.03
N ALA A 311 -2.94 1.66 -15.20
CA ALA A 311 -3.33 0.35 -15.65
C ALA A 311 -4.82 0.38 -15.98
N ASP A 312 -5.19 0.12 -17.23
CA ASP A 312 -6.58 0.15 -17.67
C ASP A 312 -7.44 -0.97 -17.05
N ASP A 313 -6.79 -1.98 -16.45
CA ASP A 313 -7.44 -3.12 -15.78
C ASP A 313 -7.91 -2.80 -14.35
N GLY A 314 -7.57 -1.63 -13.82
CA GLY A 314 -7.90 -1.23 -12.45
C GLY A 314 -7.16 -2.03 -11.36
N GLN A 315 -6.12 -2.79 -11.72
CA GLN A 315 -5.34 -3.57 -10.76
C GLN A 315 -4.30 -2.70 -10.02
N LEU A 316 -3.71 -1.73 -10.70
CA LEU A 316 -2.76 -0.80 -10.12
C LEU A 316 -3.17 0.64 -10.49
N ALA A 317 -3.52 1.45 -9.47
CA ALA A 317 -4.06 2.79 -9.69
C ALA A 317 -3.31 3.85 -8.88
N PHE A 318 -2.90 4.93 -9.55
CA PHE A 318 -2.46 6.14 -8.88
C PHE A 318 -3.67 6.88 -8.30
N LEU A 319 -3.71 7.05 -6.98
CA LEU A 319 -4.83 7.67 -6.26
C LEU A 319 -4.58 9.12 -5.85
N GLY A 320 -3.39 9.64 -6.05
CA GLY A 320 -3.09 11.03 -5.71
C GLY A 320 -1.76 11.22 -4.99
N LEU A 321 -1.60 12.37 -4.37
CA LEU A 321 -0.43 12.72 -3.57
C LEU A 321 -0.74 12.49 -2.09
N GLY A 322 0.24 12.03 -1.33
CA GLY A 322 0.09 11.75 0.10
C GLY A 322 1.12 10.74 0.60
N GLU A 323 1.11 10.44 1.86
CA GLU A 323 0.44 11.15 2.97
C GLU A 323 1.28 12.34 3.49
N SER A 324 2.60 12.31 3.26
CA SER A 324 3.52 13.38 3.60
C SER A 324 3.61 14.38 2.45
N LEU A 325 2.97 15.54 2.61
CA LEU A 325 2.96 16.58 1.58
C LEU A 325 3.99 17.67 1.83
N VAL A 326 4.21 18.05 3.09
CA VAL A 326 5.21 19.03 3.53
C VAL A 326 5.73 18.57 4.88
N ALA A 327 7.04 18.40 5.03
CA ALA A 327 7.64 17.86 6.24
C ALA A 327 7.29 18.64 7.52
N GLY A 328 7.23 19.98 7.45
CA GLY A 328 6.85 20.84 8.58
C GLY A 328 5.36 20.86 8.88
N MET A 329 4.52 20.19 8.09
CA MET A 329 3.09 20.00 8.33
C MET A 329 2.76 18.61 8.90
N ASN A 330 3.77 17.76 9.09
CA ASN A 330 3.61 16.41 9.60
C ASN A 330 3.95 16.39 11.09
N ASP A 331 2.99 16.00 11.94
CA ASP A 331 3.17 15.90 13.39
C ASP A 331 3.88 14.59 13.84
N GLY A 332 4.24 13.74 12.88
CA GLY A 332 4.90 12.47 13.13
C GLY A 332 3.99 11.45 13.80
N VAL A 333 4.59 10.43 14.41
CA VAL A 333 3.87 9.34 15.07
C VAL A 333 3.83 9.47 16.59
N ARG A 334 4.27 10.60 17.15
CA ARG A 334 4.47 10.74 18.60
C ARG A 334 3.27 11.30 19.34
N MET A 335 2.23 11.71 18.67
CA MET A 335 1.02 12.27 19.30
C MET A 335 1.33 13.26 20.46
N ALA A 336 2.40 14.04 20.31
CA ALA A 336 2.81 14.98 21.35
C ALA A 336 1.94 16.25 21.27
N PRO A 337 1.46 16.78 22.39
CA PRO A 337 0.77 18.06 22.39
C PRO A 337 1.72 19.18 21.97
N GLY A 338 1.17 20.23 21.34
CA GLY A 338 1.94 21.42 20.98
C GLY A 338 2.59 21.35 19.59
N PHE A 339 2.00 20.58 18.66
CA PHE A 339 2.39 20.69 17.27
C PHE A 339 2.23 22.11 16.75
N SER A 340 3.25 22.63 16.07
CA SER A 340 3.17 23.92 15.39
C SER A 340 3.90 23.88 14.04
N SER A 341 3.26 24.41 13.03
CA SER A 341 3.85 24.57 11.69
C SER A 341 4.21 26.03 11.43
N SER A 342 5.27 26.25 10.68
CA SER A 342 5.65 27.61 10.27
C SER A 342 4.72 28.15 9.18
N GLU A 343 4.61 29.47 9.04
CA GLU A 343 3.87 30.09 7.92
C GLU A 343 4.49 29.74 6.55
N GLN A 344 5.78 29.42 6.51
CA GLN A 344 6.43 28.92 5.30
C GLN A 344 5.90 27.53 4.94
N ASP A 345 5.77 26.61 5.90
CA ASP A 345 5.25 25.25 5.67
C ASP A 345 3.78 25.29 5.24
N LYS A 346 2.96 26.13 5.90
CA LYS A 346 1.56 26.35 5.49
C LYS A 346 1.47 26.93 4.07
N THR A 347 2.38 27.83 3.69
CA THR A 347 2.43 28.37 2.34
C THR A 347 2.81 27.31 1.32
N ALA A 348 3.78 26.45 1.64
CA ALA A 348 4.15 25.32 0.80
C ALA A 348 2.98 24.34 0.62
N LEU A 349 2.24 24.03 1.70
CA LEU A 349 1.05 23.19 1.62
C LEU A 349 -0.02 23.79 0.71
N ARG A 350 -0.30 25.10 0.83
CA ARG A 350 -1.25 25.81 -0.08
C ARG A 350 -0.81 25.72 -1.54
N GLN A 351 0.49 25.78 -1.83
CA GLN A 351 1.02 25.60 -3.19
C GLN A 351 0.78 24.19 -3.71
N VAL A 352 1.07 23.16 -2.91
CA VAL A 352 0.79 21.75 -3.25
C VAL A 352 -0.70 21.54 -3.50
N ALA A 353 -1.55 22.01 -2.60
CA ALA A 353 -3.00 21.86 -2.70
C ALA A 353 -3.55 22.56 -3.96
N THR A 354 -3.07 23.81 -4.23
CA THR A 354 -3.45 24.55 -5.43
C THR A 354 -3.02 23.83 -6.71
N PHE A 355 -1.82 23.28 -6.73
CA PHE A 355 -1.31 22.48 -7.85
C PHE A 355 -2.18 21.25 -8.10
N ALA A 356 -2.47 20.49 -7.06
CA ALA A 356 -3.26 19.27 -7.11
C ALA A 356 -4.71 19.58 -7.58
N ALA A 357 -5.34 20.58 -6.98
CA ALA A 357 -6.71 21.00 -7.33
C ALA A 357 -6.85 21.39 -8.80
N LYS A 358 -5.89 22.17 -9.35
CA LYS A 358 -5.89 22.56 -10.77
C LYS A 358 -5.80 21.36 -11.72
N ARG A 359 -5.38 20.19 -11.26
CA ARG A 359 -5.20 18.97 -12.05
C ARG A 359 -6.18 17.88 -11.70
N GLY A 360 -7.07 18.10 -10.75
CA GLY A 360 -7.98 17.07 -10.25
C GLY A 360 -7.23 15.90 -9.59
N ILE A 361 -6.08 16.16 -8.95
CA ILE A 361 -5.29 15.17 -8.23
C ILE A 361 -5.76 15.16 -6.77
N PRO A 362 -6.27 14.05 -6.25
CA PRO A 362 -6.62 13.93 -4.84
C PRO A 362 -5.40 14.06 -3.93
N LEU A 363 -5.64 14.54 -2.70
CA LEU A 363 -4.65 14.64 -1.64
C LEU A 363 -5.08 13.78 -0.45
N GLU A 364 -4.08 13.21 0.22
CA GLU A 364 -4.21 12.62 1.55
C GLU A 364 -3.12 13.23 2.43
N ILE A 365 -3.49 13.69 3.62
CA ILE A 365 -2.58 14.43 4.50
C ILE A 365 -2.60 13.76 5.86
N HIS A 366 -1.41 13.46 6.36
CA HIS A 366 -1.19 12.89 7.67
C HIS A 366 -1.44 13.94 8.77
N ALA A 367 -2.30 13.62 9.75
CA ALA A 367 -2.55 14.41 10.94
C ALA A 367 -2.97 13.50 12.10
N TYR A 368 -2.23 13.52 13.21
CA TYR A 368 -2.54 12.77 14.42
C TYR A 368 -3.13 13.65 15.52
N THR A 369 -2.83 14.93 15.51
CA THR A 369 -3.24 15.86 16.55
C THR A 369 -4.26 16.87 16.02
N ASP A 370 -5.08 17.43 16.94
CA ASP A 370 -6.01 18.51 16.59
C ASP A 370 -5.24 19.72 16.06
N ASP A 371 -4.07 20.03 16.66
CA ASP A 371 -3.22 21.14 16.24
C ASP A 371 -2.72 20.97 14.79
N SER A 372 -2.39 19.76 14.35
CA SER A 372 -1.98 19.51 12.96
C SER A 372 -3.19 19.55 12.02
N ALA A 373 -4.32 19.02 12.43
CA ALA A 373 -5.55 19.09 11.64
C ALA A 373 -6.02 20.53 11.44
N ASP A 374 -5.96 21.37 12.47
CA ASP A 374 -6.29 22.79 12.39
C ASP A 374 -5.32 23.60 11.52
N ALA A 375 -4.09 23.15 11.41
CA ALA A 375 -3.06 23.79 10.58
C ALA A 375 -3.18 23.47 9.09
N ILE A 376 -3.85 22.36 8.73
CA ILE A 376 -4.10 21.89 7.37
C ILE A 376 -5.31 22.59 6.76
#